data_7a3e26fe3e2bc9ee9b5df0f3633853a9
#
_entry.id   7a3e26fe3e2bc9ee9b5df0f3633853a9
#
_cell.length_a   1.000
_cell.length_b   1.000
_cell.length_c   1.000
_cell.angle_alpha   90.00
_cell.angle_beta   90.00
_cell.angle_gamma   90.00
#
_symmetry.space_group_name_H-M   'P 1'
#
loop_
_entity.id
_entity.type
_entity.pdbx_description
1 polymer ?
#
loop_
_entity_poly.entity_id
_entity_poly.type
_entity_poly.pdbx_seq_one_letter_code
_entity_poly.pdbx_strand_id
1 'polypeptide(L)'
;GIYSYYYFFQNYLTDSRFSNSGWYKWMADYRSGVSYDGSSCNMWQYSNKGTVPGVDANVDLNYWFGEFPNNGGNNNNYTGWRSENGRDYWYENGVKQGTTGRGKEIYDPKSDAWYWLDAVDGGAKAVNKDVYQESDGGKWVRYDENGHMIKGENCQNGNWYYFEPVTGAMIHGPWTLPDGRKVYYDLTTGIMQYGNVSINGSLYYFDPVYGTMKSGALTNFWVTDGNGKSFWYESWVRQGWQPGSSNYRGKEIYDPASGAWYWLDNVQQGAKATSKEVYQDSNGGKWVRYDANGHMIKGWYTQDGKTWY
;
A
#
# COMPACT_ATOMS: atom_id res chain seq x y z
N GLY A 1 16.10 31.00 -19.85
CA GLY A 1 17.38 30.82 -20.54
C GLY A 1 17.41 31.49 -21.91
N ILE A 2 18.58 31.61 -22.47
CA ILE A 2 18.79 32.15 -23.81
C ILE A 2 19.38 31.05 -24.69
N TYR A 3 18.70 30.75 -25.80
CA TYR A 3 19.21 29.87 -26.88
C TYR A 3 19.68 30.73 -28.04
N SER A 4 20.93 30.50 -28.49
CA SER A 4 21.44 31.12 -29.72
C SER A 4 22.68 30.35 -30.23
N TYR A 5 23.11 30.71 -31.44
CA TYR A 5 24.36 30.20 -31.96
C TYR A 5 25.57 30.86 -31.32
N TYR A 6 26.73 30.15 -31.29
CA TYR A 6 27.99 30.63 -30.76
C TYR A 6 28.34 32.04 -31.26
N TYR A 7 28.19 32.28 -32.57
CA TYR A 7 28.49 33.59 -33.20
C TYR A 7 27.69 34.75 -32.57
N PHE A 8 26.39 34.53 -32.23
CA PHE A 8 25.58 35.58 -31.61
C PHE A 8 25.97 35.84 -30.18
N PHE A 9 26.38 34.82 -29.44
CA PHE A 9 26.90 34.99 -28.06
C PHE A 9 28.18 35.77 -28.03
N GLN A 10 29.03 35.66 -29.08
CA GLN A 10 30.30 36.36 -29.15
C GLN A 10 30.17 37.82 -29.66
N ASN A 11 29.18 38.12 -30.47
CA ASN A 11 29.13 39.39 -31.19
C ASN A 11 27.91 40.28 -30.82
N TYR A 12 26.82 39.73 -30.35
CA TYR A 12 25.56 40.45 -30.15
C TYR A 12 24.99 40.30 -28.72
N LEU A 13 25.20 39.20 -28.05
CA LEU A 13 24.71 38.96 -26.71
C LEU A 13 25.81 39.22 -25.66
N THR A 14 26.60 40.27 -25.86
CA THR A 14 27.78 40.63 -25.03
C THR A 14 27.47 41.64 -23.92
N ASP A 15 26.25 42.19 -23.89
CA ASP A 15 25.81 43.12 -22.84
C ASP A 15 25.79 42.44 -21.47
N SER A 16 26.24 43.16 -20.45
CA SER A 16 26.32 42.64 -19.08
C SER A 16 24.95 42.19 -18.51
N ARG A 17 23.85 42.67 -19.06
CA ARG A 17 22.49 42.22 -18.71
C ARG A 17 22.28 40.75 -19.08
N PHE A 18 22.96 40.20 -20.08
CA PHE A 18 22.90 38.80 -20.45
C PHE A 18 23.84 37.92 -19.62
N SER A 19 25.05 38.43 -19.29
CA SER A 19 26.02 37.69 -18.49
C SER A 19 25.66 37.65 -16.99
N ASN A 20 24.98 38.70 -16.48
CA ASN A 20 24.62 38.85 -15.07
C ASN A 20 23.17 38.47 -14.76
N SER A 21 22.39 38.03 -15.76
CA SER A 21 20.96 37.76 -15.62
C SER A 21 20.63 36.53 -14.76
N GLY A 22 21.61 35.68 -14.50
CA GLY A 22 21.36 34.34 -13.94
C GLY A 22 20.63 33.38 -14.93
N TRP A 23 20.49 33.77 -16.18
CA TRP A 23 19.82 32.96 -17.20
C TRP A 23 20.72 31.87 -17.70
N TYR A 24 20.14 30.69 -17.94
CA TYR A 24 20.85 29.59 -18.58
C TYR A 24 21.18 29.94 -20.01
N LYS A 25 22.46 29.68 -20.39
CA LYS A 25 22.98 29.87 -21.73
C LYS A 25 22.96 28.53 -22.46
N TRP A 26 22.09 28.42 -23.50
CA TRP A 26 22.03 27.28 -24.39
C TRP A 26 22.63 27.67 -25.72
N MET A 27 23.81 27.13 -26.02
CA MET A 27 24.60 27.52 -27.17
C MET A 27 24.61 26.42 -28.23
N ALA A 28 24.22 26.76 -29.46
CA ALA A 28 24.35 25.88 -30.59
C ALA A 28 25.69 26.16 -31.33
N ASP A 29 26.49 25.11 -31.46
CA ASP A 29 27.74 25.14 -32.24
C ASP A 29 28.06 23.75 -32.81
N TYR A 30 27.99 23.60 -34.09
CA TYR A 30 28.12 22.32 -34.80
C TYR A 30 29.51 22.17 -35.49
N ARG A 31 30.45 23.05 -35.21
CA ARG A 31 31.81 22.99 -35.81
C ARG A 31 32.56 21.77 -35.29
N SER A 32 33.26 21.08 -36.19
CA SER A 32 34.11 19.95 -35.82
C SER A 32 35.32 20.41 -35.02
N GLY A 33 35.71 19.60 -34.02
CA GLY A 33 36.88 19.84 -33.18
C GLY A 33 36.66 20.90 -32.09
N VAL A 34 35.45 21.41 -31.90
CA VAL A 34 35.09 22.31 -30.79
C VAL A 34 34.58 21.48 -29.62
N SER A 35 34.98 21.88 -28.41
CA SER A 35 34.47 21.34 -27.16
C SER A 35 34.23 22.49 -26.18
N TYR A 36 33.12 22.43 -25.44
CA TYR A 36 32.77 23.40 -24.43
C TYR A 36 32.63 22.71 -23.07
N ASP A 37 32.69 23.50 -22.03
CA ASP A 37 32.47 23.11 -20.65
C ASP A 37 31.44 24.03 -19.95
N GLY A 38 31.14 23.76 -18.67
CA GLY A 38 30.19 24.52 -17.89
C GLY A 38 30.57 26.00 -17.67
N SER A 39 31.82 26.41 -17.93
CA SER A 39 32.24 27.80 -17.86
C SER A 39 31.81 28.60 -19.10
N SER A 40 31.64 27.91 -20.23
CA SER A 40 31.32 28.50 -21.54
C SER A 40 29.80 28.64 -21.75
N CYS A 41 29.03 27.63 -21.34
CA CYS A 41 27.57 27.59 -21.43
C CYS A 41 27.00 26.55 -20.48
N ASN A 42 25.69 26.63 -20.22
CA ASN A 42 25.01 25.62 -19.41
C ASN A 42 24.58 24.41 -20.23
N MET A 43 24.25 24.62 -21.49
CA MET A 43 23.94 23.56 -22.44
C MET A 43 24.56 23.85 -23.80
N TRP A 44 25.17 22.84 -24.41
CA TRP A 44 25.75 22.90 -25.74
C TRP A 44 25.00 21.94 -26.66
N GLN A 45 24.33 22.51 -27.66
CA GLN A 45 23.80 21.74 -28.78
C GLN A 45 24.91 21.51 -29.80
N TYR A 46 25.43 20.29 -29.85
CA TYR A 46 26.56 19.92 -30.68
C TYR A 46 26.16 19.30 -32.03
N SER A 47 24.89 18.93 -32.20
CA SER A 47 24.36 18.38 -33.42
C SER A 47 22.86 18.68 -33.55
N ASN A 48 22.39 18.89 -34.78
CA ASN A 48 20.99 18.92 -35.18
C ASN A 48 20.64 17.74 -36.10
N LYS A 49 21.49 16.71 -36.14
CA LYS A 49 21.36 15.53 -37.00
C LYS A 49 21.54 14.23 -36.22
N GLY A 50 21.14 14.24 -34.97
CA GLY A 50 21.15 13.04 -34.14
C GLY A 50 20.07 12.05 -34.55
N THR A 51 20.32 10.77 -34.26
CA THR A 51 19.33 9.70 -34.41
C THR A 51 19.04 9.09 -33.04
N VAL A 52 17.76 8.87 -32.75
CA VAL A 52 17.31 8.19 -31.52
C VAL A 52 16.42 7.02 -31.92
N PRO A 53 16.64 5.81 -31.39
CA PRO A 53 15.79 4.67 -31.70
C PRO A 53 14.29 4.98 -31.45
N GLY A 54 13.45 4.72 -32.45
CA GLY A 54 12.03 5.00 -32.39
C GLY A 54 11.59 6.41 -32.84
N VAL A 55 12.53 7.24 -33.32
CA VAL A 55 12.24 8.56 -33.89
C VAL A 55 12.70 8.59 -35.34
N ASP A 56 11.78 8.78 -36.29
CA ASP A 56 12.04 8.78 -37.74
C ASP A 56 12.54 10.14 -38.28
N ALA A 57 12.94 11.05 -37.41
CA ALA A 57 13.45 12.39 -37.79
C ALA A 57 14.79 12.66 -37.09
N ASN A 58 15.55 13.61 -37.68
CA ASN A 58 16.73 14.13 -36.99
C ASN A 58 16.32 14.84 -35.70
N VAL A 59 17.10 14.61 -34.64
CA VAL A 59 16.92 15.24 -33.33
C VAL A 59 18.14 16.06 -32.96
N ASP A 60 17.92 17.08 -32.12
CA ASP A 60 19.00 17.87 -31.54
C ASP A 60 19.72 17.09 -30.45
N LEU A 61 21.02 17.02 -30.52
CA LEU A 61 21.85 16.40 -29.48
C LEU A 61 22.56 17.48 -28.67
N ASN A 62 22.45 17.35 -27.34
CA ASN A 62 22.94 18.34 -26.41
C ASN A 62 23.78 17.72 -25.30
N TYR A 63 24.82 18.44 -24.83
CA TYR A 63 25.45 18.24 -23.55
C TYR A 63 24.92 19.28 -22.56
N TRP A 64 24.53 18.82 -21.36
CA TRP A 64 24.22 19.67 -20.25
C TRP A 64 25.42 19.68 -19.27
N PHE A 65 25.88 20.89 -18.88
CA PHE A 65 27.00 21.06 -17.96
C PHE A 65 26.49 21.47 -16.57
N GLY A 66 26.73 20.62 -15.58
CA GLY A 66 26.29 20.82 -14.21
C GLY A 66 25.00 20.08 -13.85
N GLU A 67 24.43 20.41 -12.71
CA GLU A 67 23.14 19.90 -12.32
C GLU A 67 22.03 20.55 -13.15
N PHE A 68 21.02 19.76 -13.55
CA PHE A 68 19.84 20.33 -14.18
C PHE A 68 19.24 21.38 -13.25
N PRO A 69 18.89 22.58 -13.76
CA PRO A 69 18.31 23.59 -12.92
C PRO A 69 17.07 22.99 -12.24
N ASN A 70 17.11 22.92 -10.93
CA ASN A 70 15.87 22.78 -10.17
C ASN A 70 15.12 24.08 -10.43
N ASN A 71 14.28 24.08 -11.48
CA ASN A 71 13.39 25.17 -11.73
C ASN A 71 12.55 25.35 -10.46
N GLY A 72 12.78 26.46 -9.73
CA GLY A 72 11.89 26.91 -8.66
C GLY A 72 10.50 27.29 -9.17
N GLY A 73 10.16 26.88 -10.39
CA GLY A 73 8.85 26.95 -11.00
C GLY A 73 8.28 25.54 -11.12
N ASN A 74 7.31 25.20 -10.27
CA ASN A 74 6.39 24.07 -10.34
C ASN A 74 6.99 22.79 -11.00
N ASN A 75 7.69 21.99 -10.19
CA ASN A 75 8.05 20.61 -10.54
C ASN A 75 6.79 19.72 -10.63
N ASN A 76 5.84 20.09 -11.47
CA ASN A 76 4.56 19.40 -11.64
C ASN A 76 4.69 17.98 -12.24
N ASN A 77 5.92 17.53 -12.58
CA ASN A 77 6.13 16.21 -13.22
C ASN A 77 7.10 15.29 -12.45
N TYR A 78 7.62 15.69 -11.29
CA TYR A 78 8.48 14.79 -10.53
C TYR A 78 7.65 13.77 -9.76
N THR A 79 7.94 12.49 -9.98
CA THR A 79 7.39 11.39 -9.19
C THR A 79 8.55 10.57 -8.64
N GLY A 80 8.59 10.40 -7.32
CA GLY A 80 9.63 9.65 -6.63
C GLY A 80 9.95 10.18 -5.23
N TRP A 81 10.99 9.61 -4.61
CA TRP A 81 11.45 9.96 -3.28
C TRP A 81 12.30 11.22 -3.27
N ARG A 82 12.08 12.07 -2.24
CA ARG A 82 12.97 13.18 -1.87
C ARG A 82 13.25 13.14 -0.39
N SER A 83 14.52 13.33 -0.03
CA SER A 83 14.93 13.48 1.36
C SER A 83 14.94 14.97 1.75
N GLU A 84 14.23 15.30 2.82
CA GLU A 84 14.11 16.65 3.36
C GLU A 84 14.33 16.59 4.89
N ASN A 85 15.33 17.28 5.39
CA ASN A 85 15.63 17.32 6.83
C ASN A 85 15.78 15.92 7.48
N GLY A 86 16.39 14.97 6.76
CA GLY A 86 16.63 13.61 7.24
C GLY A 86 15.41 12.68 7.22
N ARG A 87 14.34 13.07 6.54
CA ARG A 87 13.14 12.26 6.31
C ARG A 87 12.88 12.13 4.83
N ASP A 88 12.34 10.99 4.39
CA ASP A 88 11.98 10.72 3.00
C ASP A 88 10.49 10.98 2.78
N TYR A 89 10.20 11.63 1.65
CA TYR A 89 8.85 11.98 1.21
C TYR A 89 8.64 11.54 -0.23
N TRP A 90 7.46 11.02 -0.53
CA TRP A 90 7.06 10.67 -1.89
C TRP A 90 6.31 11.81 -2.56
N TYR A 91 6.71 12.11 -3.77
CA TYR A 91 6.07 13.09 -4.63
C TYR A 91 5.44 12.42 -5.83
N GLU A 92 4.25 12.86 -6.23
CA GLU A 92 3.59 12.52 -7.50
C GLU A 92 3.30 13.80 -8.26
N ASN A 93 3.84 13.92 -9.48
CA ASN A 93 3.72 15.13 -10.30
C ASN A 93 4.10 16.42 -9.52
N GLY A 94 5.16 16.34 -8.73
CA GLY A 94 5.65 17.45 -7.91
C GLY A 94 4.85 17.76 -6.64
N VAL A 95 3.80 17.01 -6.36
CA VAL A 95 2.96 17.17 -5.16
C VAL A 95 3.37 16.15 -4.11
N LYS A 96 3.70 16.63 -2.90
CA LYS A 96 4.00 15.78 -1.75
C LYS A 96 2.77 14.97 -1.36
N GLN A 97 2.93 13.67 -1.22
CA GLN A 97 1.85 12.73 -0.93
C GLN A 97 1.73 12.43 0.57
N GLY A 98 0.60 11.85 0.98
CA GLY A 98 0.37 11.36 2.34
C GLY A 98 0.21 12.45 3.40
N THR A 99 -0.03 13.70 3.03
CA THR A 99 -0.09 14.86 3.95
C THR A 99 -1.45 15.08 4.59
N THR A 100 -2.47 14.30 4.21
CA THR A 100 -3.85 14.46 4.68
C THR A 100 -4.43 13.13 5.16
N GLY A 101 -5.52 13.19 5.93
CA GLY A 101 -6.18 12.01 6.50
C GLY A 101 -5.27 11.31 7.51
N ARG A 102 -5.14 10.00 7.40
CA ARG A 102 -4.20 9.18 8.19
C ARG A 102 -2.86 9.00 7.50
N GLY A 103 -2.79 9.30 6.20
CA GLY A 103 -1.64 9.08 5.35
C GLY A 103 -2.01 8.37 4.05
N LYS A 104 -1.01 7.90 3.32
CA LYS A 104 -1.18 7.24 2.01
C LYS A 104 -0.25 6.04 1.88
N GLU A 105 -0.78 4.91 1.43
CA GLU A 105 0.03 3.79 0.99
C GLU A 105 0.47 3.99 -0.46
N ILE A 106 1.72 3.71 -0.75
CA ILE A 106 2.26 3.74 -2.12
C ILE A 106 3.11 2.50 -2.39
N TYR A 107 3.15 2.09 -3.65
CA TYR A 107 4.09 1.08 -4.14
C TYR A 107 5.18 1.75 -4.97
N ASP A 108 6.44 1.45 -4.64
CA ASP A 108 7.58 1.90 -5.44
C ASP A 108 8.14 0.71 -6.25
N PRO A 109 7.96 0.70 -7.58
CA PRO A 109 8.44 -0.39 -8.43
C PRO A 109 9.97 -0.50 -8.49
N LYS A 110 10.71 0.53 -8.09
CA LYS A 110 12.19 0.50 -8.09
C LYS A 110 12.74 -0.36 -6.95
N SER A 111 12.08 -0.33 -5.80
CA SER A 111 12.44 -1.13 -4.63
C SER A 111 11.60 -2.39 -4.49
N ASP A 112 10.57 -2.56 -5.35
CA ASP A 112 9.57 -3.63 -5.28
C ASP A 112 8.92 -3.73 -3.88
N ALA A 113 8.59 -2.56 -3.30
CA ALA A 113 8.10 -2.48 -1.93
C ALA A 113 6.94 -1.51 -1.76
N TRP A 114 6.09 -1.80 -0.76
CA TRP A 114 5.02 -0.93 -0.31
C TRP A 114 5.50 -0.08 0.87
N TYR A 115 5.10 1.17 0.89
CA TYR A 115 5.44 2.17 1.89
C TYR A 115 4.20 2.87 2.42
N TRP A 116 4.30 3.41 3.63
CA TRP A 116 3.31 4.30 4.20
C TRP A 116 3.88 5.72 4.34
N LEU A 117 3.12 6.68 3.84
CA LEU A 117 3.38 8.11 3.98
C LEU A 117 2.49 8.63 5.10
N ASP A 118 3.09 8.96 6.23
CA ASP A 118 2.36 9.24 7.47
C ASP A 118 1.93 10.71 7.57
N ALA A 119 0.62 10.96 7.60
CA ALA A 119 0.10 12.33 7.66
C ALA A 119 0.48 13.06 8.95
N VAL A 120 0.60 12.34 10.09
CA VAL A 120 1.02 12.98 11.37
C VAL A 120 2.46 13.47 11.33
N ASP A 121 3.28 12.91 10.42
CA ASP A 121 4.65 13.32 10.14
C ASP A 121 4.76 14.15 8.84
N GLY A 122 3.65 14.76 8.38
CA GLY A 122 3.61 15.61 7.20
C GLY A 122 3.85 14.87 5.89
N GLY A 123 3.49 13.58 5.81
CA GLY A 123 3.68 12.70 4.65
C GLY A 123 5.05 12.04 4.60
N ALA A 124 5.81 12.03 5.70
CA ALA A 124 7.08 11.32 5.77
C ALA A 124 6.89 9.80 5.69
N LYS A 125 7.87 9.11 5.12
CA LYS A 125 7.94 7.64 5.08
C LYS A 125 7.95 7.06 6.50
N ALA A 126 7.00 6.20 6.80
CA ALA A 126 6.97 5.46 8.05
C ALA A 126 8.10 4.42 8.10
N VAL A 127 8.87 4.38 9.18
CA VAL A 127 9.95 3.43 9.43
C VAL A 127 9.84 2.87 10.83
N ASN A 128 10.14 1.57 11.02
CA ASN A 128 10.04 0.87 12.31
C ASN A 128 8.70 1.14 13.02
N LYS A 129 7.60 1.10 12.30
CA LYS A 129 6.29 1.57 12.80
C LYS A 129 5.16 0.64 12.41
N ASP A 130 4.22 0.42 13.34
CA ASP A 130 2.92 -0.16 13.06
C ASP A 130 1.93 0.94 12.70
N VAL A 131 1.18 0.73 11.64
CA VAL A 131 0.20 1.67 11.10
C VAL A 131 -1.14 0.99 10.96
N TYR A 132 -2.20 1.64 11.44
CA TYR A 132 -3.55 1.21 11.16
C TYR A 132 -4.03 1.83 9.86
N GLN A 133 -4.40 0.98 8.89
CA GLN A 133 -4.98 1.36 7.61
C GLN A 133 -6.48 1.02 7.59
N GLU A 134 -7.30 1.91 7.04
CA GLU A 134 -8.74 1.70 6.93
C GLU A 134 -9.15 0.83 5.73
N SER A 135 -8.21 0.62 4.80
CA SER A 135 -8.40 -0.28 3.66
C SER A 135 -8.68 -1.72 4.11
N ASP A 136 -9.34 -2.49 3.26
CA ASP A 136 -9.68 -3.89 3.49
C ASP A 136 -10.39 -4.13 4.84
N GLY A 137 -11.25 -3.19 5.24
CA GLY A 137 -12.04 -3.27 6.47
C GLY A 137 -11.28 -2.92 7.75
N GLY A 138 -10.11 -2.33 7.61
CA GLY A 138 -9.23 -1.95 8.71
C GLY A 138 -8.23 -3.04 9.08
N LYS A 139 -6.95 -2.70 9.01
CA LYS A 139 -5.84 -3.62 9.28
C LYS A 139 -4.68 -2.90 9.93
N TRP A 140 -3.92 -3.62 10.77
CA TRP A 140 -2.60 -3.19 11.20
C TRP A 140 -1.56 -3.73 10.23
N VAL A 141 -0.62 -2.88 9.86
CA VAL A 141 0.51 -3.18 8.96
C VAL A 141 1.78 -2.70 9.62
N ARG A 142 2.87 -3.43 9.47
CA ARG A 142 4.19 -3.07 10.00
C ARG A 142 5.14 -2.67 8.89
N TYR A 143 5.89 -1.60 9.11
CA TYR A 143 6.97 -1.14 8.23
C TYR A 143 8.32 -1.31 8.93
N ASP A 144 9.31 -1.85 8.21
CA ASP A 144 10.65 -2.10 8.70
C ASP A 144 11.51 -0.83 8.83
N GLU A 145 12.78 -0.98 9.12
CA GLU A 145 13.76 0.10 9.24
C GLU A 145 13.99 0.87 7.93
N ASN A 146 13.71 0.25 6.78
CA ASN A 146 13.79 0.86 5.45
C ASN A 146 12.44 1.47 5.02
N GLY A 147 11.39 1.24 5.81
CA GLY A 147 10.01 1.62 5.51
C GLY A 147 9.28 0.64 4.60
N HIS A 148 9.84 -0.55 4.36
CA HIS A 148 9.16 -1.58 3.56
C HIS A 148 8.07 -2.26 4.38
N MET A 149 6.90 -2.48 3.77
CA MET A 149 5.84 -3.27 4.37
C MET A 149 6.32 -4.70 4.64
N ILE A 150 6.21 -5.12 5.89
CA ILE A 150 6.55 -6.48 6.31
C ILE A 150 5.44 -7.45 5.90
N LYS A 151 5.84 -8.62 5.41
CA LYS A 151 4.97 -9.73 5.00
C LYS A 151 5.53 -11.06 5.52
N GLY A 152 4.62 -11.99 5.83
CA GLY A 152 5.01 -13.29 6.38
C GLY A 152 5.34 -13.25 7.87
N GLU A 153 6.14 -14.23 8.32
CA GLU A 153 6.59 -14.31 9.73
C GLU A 153 7.60 -13.20 10.03
N ASN A 154 7.43 -12.53 11.16
CA ASN A 154 8.31 -11.46 11.63
C ASN A 154 8.52 -11.57 13.13
N CYS A 155 9.79 -11.54 13.56
CA CYS A 155 10.15 -11.50 14.98
C CYS A 155 10.62 -10.10 15.37
N GLN A 156 9.94 -9.49 16.33
CA GLN A 156 10.34 -8.20 16.90
C GLN A 156 10.37 -8.27 18.42
N ASN A 157 11.49 -7.89 19.02
CA ASN A 157 11.69 -7.93 20.46
C ASN A 157 11.39 -9.31 21.11
N GLY A 158 11.72 -10.40 20.39
CA GLY A 158 11.47 -11.77 20.83
C GLY A 158 10.03 -12.27 20.65
N ASN A 159 9.12 -11.45 20.15
CA ASN A 159 7.75 -11.80 19.86
C ASN A 159 7.56 -12.10 18.37
N TRP A 160 6.88 -13.19 18.07
CA TRP A 160 6.55 -13.56 16.70
C TRP A 160 5.18 -13.04 16.28
N TYR A 161 5.10 -12.52 15.07
CA TYR A 161 3.91 -12.00 14.38
C TYR A 161 3.80 -12.65 13.01
N TYR A 162 2.64 -12.58 12.42
CA TYR A 162 2.46 -12.92 11.01
C TYR A 162 1.70 -11.83 10.28
N PHE A 163 2.21 -11.44 9.13
CA PHE A 163 1.58 -10.47 8.24
C PHE A 163 1.14 -11.18 6.95
N GLU A 164 -0.13 -11.01 6.58
CA GLU A 164 -0.68 -11.65 5.39
C GLU A 164 0.12 -11.26 4.14
N PRO A 165 0.58 -12.22 3.31
CA PRO A 165 1.56 -11.94 2.25
C PRO A 165 1.09 -10.98 1.14
N VAL A 166 -0.23 -10.88 0.88
CA VAL A 166 -0.76 -10.01 -0.16
C VAL A 166 -1.01 -8.60 0.38
N THR A 167 -1.75 -8.51 1.48
CA THR A 167 -2.26 -7.25 2.02
C THR A 167 -1.38 -6.61 3.09
N GLY A 168 -0.42 -7.36 3.65
CA GLY A 168 0.38 -6.95 4.81
C GLY A 168 -0.40 -6.87 6.12
N ALA A 169 -1.64 -7.37 6.16
CA ALA A 169 -2.46 -7.32 7.36
C ALA A 169 -1.87 -8.18 8.49
N MET A 170 -1.66 -7.61 9.68
CA MET A 170 -1.28 -8.37 10.87
C MET A 170 -2.38 -9.36 11.23
N ILE A 171 -2.00 -10.61 11.43
CA ILE A 171 -2.93 -11.68 11.76
C ILE A 171 -3.21 -11.71 13.26
N HIS A 172 -4.47 -11.86 13.58
CA HIS A 172 -5.01 -12.07 14.93
C HIS A 172 -5.85 -13.35 14.94
N GLY A 173 -5.79 -14.11 16.04
CA GLY A 173 -6.54 -15.34 16.23
C GLY A 173 -5.91 -16.56 15.55
N PRO A 174 -6.72 -17.60 15.27
CA PRO A 174 -6.27 -18.83 14.64
C PRO A 174 -5.73 -18.59 13.23
N TRP A 175 -4.61 -19.21 12.91
CA TRP A 175 -4.04 -19.11 11.56
C TRP A 175 -3.35 -20.41 11.15
N THR A 176 -3.42 -20.72 9.86
CA THR A 176 -2.63 -21.82 9.28
C THR A 176 -1.54 -21.20 8.40
N LEU A 177 -0.30 -21.42 8.79
CA LEU A 177 0.87 -20.93 8.04
C LEU A 177 1.01 -21.68 6.71
N PRO A 178 1.77 -21.14 5.74
CA PRO A 178 1.96 -21.79 4.43
C PRO A 178 2.58 -23.20 4.50
N ASP A 179 3.35 -23.48 5.56
CA ASP A 179 3.93 -24.80 5.82
C ASP A 179 2.95 -25.78 6.52
N GLY A 180 1.71 -25.35 6.74
CA GLY A 180 0.65 -26.16 7.37
C GLY A 180 0.62 -26.11 8.89
N ARG A 181 1.54 -25.41 9.55
CA ARG A 181 1.48 -25.20 11.00
C ARG A 181 0.22 -24.44 11.39
N LYS A 182 -0.52 -24.97 12.35
CA LYS A 182 -1.67 -24.29 12.98
C LYS A 182 -1.18 -23.55 14.20
N VAL A 183 -1.30 -22.23 14.20
CA VAL A 183 -0.80 -21.32 15.23
C VAL A 183 -1.92 -20.41 15.73
N TYR A 184 -1.71 -19.73 16.85
CA TYR A 184 -2.65 -18.75 17.37
C TYR A 184 -1.93 -17.45 17.69
N TYR A 185 -2.46 -16.36 17.20
CA TYR A 185 -2.00 -15.01 17.50
C TYR A 185 -2.98 -14.32 18.44
N ASP A 186 -2.46 -13.63 19.47
CA ASP A 186 -3.29 -12.88 20.39
C ASP A 186 -4.23 -11.91 19.67
N LEU A 187 -5.49 -11.86 20.11
CA LEU A 187 -6.55 -11.12 19.41
C LEU A 187 -6.38 -9.61 19.46
N THR A 188 -5.58 -9.09 20.40
CA THR A 188 -5.34 -7.65 20.57
C THR A 188 -3.96 -7.24 20.07
N THR A 189 -2.94 -8.02 20.44
CA THR A 189 -1.53 -7.65 20.18
C THR A 189 -0.96 -8.26 18.90
N GLY A 190 -1.58 -9.32 18.36
CA GLY A 190 -1.04 -10.09 17.24
C GLY A 190 0.18 -10.94 17.57
N ILE A 191 0.54 -11.08 18.86
CA ILE A 191 1.69 -11.89 19.29
C ILE A 191 1.33 -13.38 19.26
N MET A 192 2.20 -14.20 18.65
CA MET A 192 2.06 -15.66 18.66
C MET A 192 2.00 -16.21 20.07
N GLN A 193 1.06 -17.10 20.31
CA GLN A 193 0.81 -17.70 21.61
C GLN A 193 1.42 -19.10 21.72
N TYR A 194 1.84 -19.45 22.94
CA TYR A 194 2.51 -20.70 23.30
C TYR A 194 1.88 -21.32 24.54
N GLY A 195 2.06 -22.63 24.73
CA GLY A 195 1.54 -23.36 25.89
C GLY A 195 0.00 -23.47 25.84
N ASN A 196 -0.62 -23.36 27.01
CA ASN A 196 -2.08 -23.48 27.14
C ASN A 196 -2.77 -22.17 26.82
N VAL A 197 -3.67 -22.20 25.83
CA VAL A 197 -4.48 -21.06 25.39
C VAL A 197 -5.97 -21.44 25.41
N SER A 198 -6.79 -20.64 26.08
CA SER A 198 -8.24 -20.81 26.05
C SER A 198 -8.83 -20.01 24.91
N ILE A 199 -9.55 -20.68 24.00
CA ILE A 199 -10.23 -20.07 22.86
C ILE A 199 -11.69 -20.47 22.95
N ASN A 200 -12.59 -19.49 23.16
CA ASN A 200 -14.03 -19.71 23.35
C ASN A 200 -14.35 -20.79 24.39
N GLY A 201 -13.64 -20.79 25.50
CA GLY A 201 -13.83 -21.76 26.59
C GLY A 201 -13.23 -23.16 26.35
N SER A 202 -12.69 -23.43 25.18
CA SER A 202 -11.98 -24.67 24.85
C SER A 202 -10.49 -24.48 25.05
N LEU A 203 -9.81 -25.46 25.67
CA LEU A 203 -8.39 -25.43 25.93
C LEU A 203 -7.61 -26.04 24.76
N TYR A 204 -6.63 -25.28 24.27
CA TYR A 204 -5.68 -25.69 23.24
C TYR A 204 -4.27 -25.65 23.80
N TYR A 205 -3.40 -26.51 23.30
CA TYR A 205 -1.99 -26.51 23.69
C TYR A 205 -1.11 -26.31 22.45
N PHE A 206 -0.28 -25.29 22.51
CA PHE A 206 0.68 -24.92 21.47
C PHE A 206 2.10 -25.22 21.92
N ASP A 207 2.92 -25.70 20.98
CA ASP A 207 4.33 -26.00 21.24
C ASP A 207 5.06 -24.76 21.82
N PRO A 208 5.81 -24.91 22.91
CA PRO A 208 6.45 -23.76 23.57
C PRO A 208 7.61 -23.14 22.79
N VAL A 209 8.09 -23.81 21.73
CA VAL A 209 9.20 -23.33 20.88
C VAL A 209 8.69 -22.83 19.54
N TYR A 210 7.82 -23.61 18.90
CA TYR A 210 7.37 -23.33 17.52
C TYR A 210 5.97 -22.74 17.43
N GLY A 211 5.24 -22.63 18.54
CA GLY A 211 3.85 -22.13 18.56
C GLY A 211 2.86 -23.01 17.81
N THR A 212 3.25 -24.21 17.40
CA THR A 212 2.38 -25.12 16.63
C THR A 212 1.38 -25.82 17.55
N MET A 213 0.12 -25.85 17.15
CA MET A 213 -0.94 -26.54 17.88
C MET A 213 -0.63 -28.04 17.99
N LYS A 214 -0.56 -28.56 19.20
CA LYS A 214 -0.32 -29.98 19.52
C LYS A 214 -1.61 -30.70 19.91
N SER A 215 -2.53 -30.01 20.58
CA SER A 215 -3.83 -30.58 20.95
C SER A 215 -4.91 -29.50 20.99
N GLY A 216 -6.15 -29.93 20.75
CA GLY A 216 -7.35 -29.10 20.70
C GLY A 216 -8.33 -29.58 19.64
N ALA A 217 -9.58 -29.24 19.74
CA ALA A 217 -10.60 -29.63 18.78
C ALA A 217 -10.52 -28.83 17.48
N LEU A 218 -10.51 -29.52 16.33
CA LEU A 218 -10.64 -28.90 15.00
C LEU A 218 -12.12 -28.81 14.63
N THR A 219 -12.90 -28.03 15.38
CA THR A 219 -14.32 -27.76 15.12
C THR A 219 -14.51 -26.47 14.37
N ASN A 220 -15.71 -26.24 13.84
CA ASN A 220 -16.11 -24.96 13.29
C ASN A 220 -16.51 -24.02 14.43
N PHE A 221 -16.03 -22.79 14.43
CA PHE A 221 -16.27 -21.84 15.53
C PHE A 221 -16.11 -20.39 15.11
N TRP A 222 -16.75 -19.51 15.88
CA TRP A 222 -16.57 -18.06 15.78
C TRP A 222 -15.40 -17.60 16.64
N VAL A 223 -14.67 -16.59 16.16
CA VAL A 223 -13.70 -15.81 16.95
C VAL A 223 -14.03 -14.33 16.79
N THR A 224 -14.12 -13.61 17.90
CA THR A 224 -14.32 -12.16 17.87
C THR A 224 -13.00 -11.49 18.28
N ASP A 225 -12.51 -10.59 17.43
CA ASP A 225 -11.27 -9.84 17.67
C ASP A 225 -11.46 -8.70 18.68
N GLY A 226 -10.36 -8.03 19.04
CA GLY A 226 -10.35 -6.91 19.98
C GLY A 226 -11.15 -5.68 19.51
N ASN A 227 -11.53 -5.62 18.23
CA ASN A 227 -12.34 -4.57 17.63
C ASN A 227 -13.84 -4.94 17.55
N GLY A 228 -14.21 -6.11 18.07
CA GLY A 228 -15.59 -6.61 18.03
C GLY A 228 -16.01 -7.26 16.72
N LYS A 229 -15.09 -7.46 15.76
CA LYS A 229 -15.37 -8.19 14.52
C LYS A 229 -15.34 -9.69 14.77
N SER A 230 -16.36 -10.42 14.26
CA SER A 230 -16.45 -11.87 14.39
C SER A 230 -16.11 -12.55 13.07
N PHE A 231 -15.30 -13.60 13.14
CA PHE A 231 -14.81 -14.38 12.01
C PHE A 231 -15.16 -15.86 12.21
N TRP A 232 -15.58 -16.54 11.15
CA TRP A 232 -15.88 -17.96 11.16
C TRP A 232 -14.69 -18.78 10.69
N TYR A 233 -14.35 -19.81 11.46
CA TYR A 233 -13.29 -20.75 11.14
C TYR A 233 -13.84 -22.15 10.91
N GLU A 234 -13.40 -22.79 9.84
CA GLU A 234 -13.65 -24.20 9.53
C GLU A 234 -12.32 -24.93 9.54
N SER A 235 -12.17 -25.90 10.45
CA SER A 235 -10.92 -26.66 10.61
C SER A 235 -9.67 -25.78 10.75
N TRP A 236 -9.77 -24.66 11.46
CA TRP A 236 -8.68 -23.66 11.68
C TRP A 236 -8.41 -22.73 10.51
N VAL A 237 -9.23 -22.76 9.47
CA VAL A 237 -9.11 -21.89 8.30
C VAL A 237 -10.19 -20.80 8.38
N ARG A 238 -9.80 -19.54 8.36
CA ARG A 238 -10.72 -18.40 8.28
C ARG A 238 -11.49 -18.45 6.98
N GLN A 239 -12.79 -18.32 7.06
CA GLN A 239 -13.68 -18.37 5.92
C GLN A 239 -14.06 -16.97 5.42
N GLY A 240 -14.50 -16.88 4.16
CA GLY A 240 -15.02 -15.66 3.56
C GLY A 240 -13.96 -14.61 3.19
N TRP A 241 -12.68 -14.95 3.28
CA TRP A 241 -11.57 -14.06 2.93
C TRP A 241 -10.66 -14.67 1.86
N GLN A 242 -10.46 -13.91 0.78
CA GLN A 242 -9.45 -14.19 -0.26
C GLN A 242 -8.64 -12.92 -0.46
N PRO A 243 -7.46 -12.81 0.18
CA PRO A 243 -6.60 -11.64 0.10
C PRO A 243 -6.26 -11.29 -1.35
N GLY A 244 -6.34 -9.99 -1.71
CA GLY A 244 -6.04 -9.50 -3.05
C GLY A 244 -7.06 -9.82 -4.14
N SER A 245 -8.14 -10.56 -3.84
CA SER A 245 -9.18 -10.86 -4.83
C SER A 245 -10.25 -9.76 -4.88
N SER A 246 -10.37 -9.07 -6.00
CA SER A 246 -11.42 -8.07 -6.25
C SER A 246 -12.75 -8.72 -6.66
N ASN A 247 -12.73 -9.96 -7.15
CA ASN A 247 -13.91 -10.66 -7.67
C ASN A 247 -14.61 -11.51 -6.62
N TYR A 248 -13.92 -11.87 -5.55
CA TYR A 248 -14.51 -12.64 -4.46
C TYR A 248 -15.18 -11.70 -3.48
N ARG A 249 -16.50 -11.84 -3.32
CA ARG A 249 -17.32 -10.96 -2.45
C ARG A 249 -17.35 -11.44 -1.00
N GLY A 250 -17.24 -12.74 -0.78
CA GLY A 250 -17.32 -13.37 0.53
C GLY A 250 -17.98 -14.74 0.47
N LYS A 251 -18.37 -15.27 1.62
CA LYS A 251 -18.96 -16.61 1.77
C LYS A 251 -20.22 -16.56 2.64
N GLU A 252 -21.27 -17.22 2.19
CA GLU A 252 -22.43 -17.51 3.04
C GLU A 252 -22.18 -18.80 3.83
N ILE A 253 -22.49 -18.80 5.11
CA ILE A 253 -22.42 -19.98 5.99
C ILE A 253 -23.69 -20.13 6.80
N TYR A 254 -23.98 -21.39 7.17
CA TYR A 254 -25.00 -21.72 8.15
C TYR A 254 -24.34 -22.16 9.44
N ASP A 255 -24.71 -21.52 10.56
CA ASP A 255 -24.26 -21.93 11.88
C ASP A 255 -25.38 -22.70 12.58
N PRO A 256 -25.22 -24.02 12.77
CA PRO A 256 -26.25 -24.84 13.41
C PRO A 256 -26.46 -24.51 14.89
N ALA A 257 -25.46 -23.91 15.55
CA ALA A 257 -25.59 -23.53 16.97
C ALA A 257 -26.56 -22.37 17.16
N SER A 258 -26.57 -21.41 16.26
CA SER A 258 -27.51 -20.28 16.26
C SER A 258 -28.78 -20.53 15.42
N GLY A 259 -28.75 -21.53 14.54
CA GLY A 259 -29.82 -21.80 13.57
C GLY A 259 -29.95 -20.73 12.49
N ALA A 260 -28.91 -19.94 12.25
CA ALA A 260 -28.92 -18.78 11.37
C ALA A 260 -27.93 -18.87 10.22
N TRP A 261 -28.23 -18.16 9.14
CA TRP A 261 -27.32 -17.93 8.02
C TRP A 261 -26.62 -16.59 8.19
N TYR A 262 -25.33 -16.56 7.86
CA TYR A 262 -24.44 -15.41 7.96
C TYR A 262 -23.72 -15.16 6.65
N TRP A 263 -23.31 -13.92 6.43
CA TRP A 263 -22.39 -13.54 5.37
C TRP A 263 -21.02 -13.17 5.95
N LEU A 264 -19.98 -13.73 5.39
CA LEU A 264 -18.58 -13.45 5.72
C LEU A 264 -18.02 -12.56 4.59
N ASP A 265 -17.76 -11.31 4.89
CA ASP A 265 -17.50 -10.26 3.92
C ASP A 265 -16.01 -10.18 3.56
N ASN A 266 -15.66 -10.43 2.29
CA ASN A 266 -14.27 -10.41 1.84
C ASN A 266 -13.59 -9.05 2.06
N VAL A 267 -14.29 -7.93 1.79
CA VAL A 267 -13.74 -6.57 1.99
C VAL A 267 -13.52 -6.22 3.46
N GLN A 268 -14.08 -7.01 4.37
CA GLN A 268 -13.87 -6.95 5.81
C GLN A 268 -13.01 -8.11 6.32
N GLN A 269 -12.14 -8.67 5.47
CA GLN A 269 -11.26 -9.80 5.79
C GLN A 269 -12.01 -11.06 6.25
N GLY A 270 -13.21 -11.30 5.75
CA GLY A 270 -14.06 -12.42 6.16
C GLY A 270 -14.84 -12.16 7.45
N ALA A 271 -14.93 -10.93 7.91
CA ALA A 271 -15.75 -10.60 9.07
C ALA A 271 -17.25 -10.80 8.78
N LYS A 272 -17.98 -11.18 9.83
CA LYS A 272 -19.44 -11.29 9.81
C LYS A 272 -20.09 -9.96 9.43
N ALA A 273 -20.89 -9.95 8.37
CA ALA A 273 -21.69 -8.79 8.00
C ALA A 273 -22.81 -8.56 9.01
N THR A 274 -22.96 -7.32 9.50
CA THR A 274 -24.02 -6.91 10.42
C THR A 274 -24.68 -5.64 9.91
N SER A 275 -25.99 -5.50 10.09
CA SER A 275 -26.80 -4.33 9.64
C SER A 275 -26.48 -3.94 8.19
N LYS A 276 -26.33 -4.91 7.30
CA LYS A 276 -25.81 -4.72 5.93
C LYS A 276 -26.65 -5.47 4.89
N GLU A 277 -26.77 -4.86 3.71
CA GLU A 277 -27.25 -5.54 2.50
C GLU A 277 -26.04 -6.03 1.68
N VAL A 278 -26.17 -7.25 1.16
CA VAL A 278 -25.15 -7.90 0.37
C VAL A 278 -25.77 -8.47 -0.90
N TYR A 279 -25.14 -8.18 -2.04
CA TYR A 279 -25.49 -8.86 -3.27
C TYR A 279 -24.73 -10.19 -3.36
N GLN A 280 -25.46 -11.28 -3.52
CA GLN A 280 -24.93 -12.63 -3.71
C GLN A 280 -25.15 -13.07 -5.14
N ASP A 281 -24.12 -13.62 -5.78
CA ASP A 281 -24.20 -14.12 -7.15
C ASP A 281 -24.90 -15.50 -7.22
N SER A 282 -25.13 -16.14 -6.09
CA SER A 282 -25.81 -17.43 -6.00
C SER A 282 -27.28 -17.32 -6.41
N ASN A 283 -27.83 -18.42 -6.95
CA ASN A 283 -29.24 -18.53 -7.37
C ASN A 283 -29.69 -17.41 -8.33
N GLY A 284 -28.86 -17.05 -9.30
CA GLY A 284 -29.18 -16.07 -10.32
C GLY A 284 -29.01 -14.61 -9.90
N GLY A 285 -28.38 -14.38 -8.76
CA GLY A 285 -28.15 -13.05 -8.19
C GLY A 285 -29.31 -12.57 -7.32
N LYS A 286 -28.99 -12.24 -6.07
CA LYS A 286 -30.00 -11.77 -5.12
C LYS A 286 -29.42 -10.76 -4.13
N TRP A 287 -30.22 -9.82 -3.67
CA TRP A 287 -29.93 -9.01 -2.51
C TRP A 287 -30.40 -9.70 -1.24
N VAL A 288 -29.53 -9.78 -0.25
CA VAL A 288 -29.82 -10.36 1.07
C VAL A 288 -29.46 -9.35 2.15
N ARG A 289 -30.32 -9.23 3.15
CA ARG A 289 -30.11 -8.35 4.29
C ARG A 289 -29.78 -9.15 5.53
N TYR A 290 -28.82 -8.62 6.29
CA TYR A 290 -28.38 -9.17 7.57
C TYR A 290 -28.70 -8.17 8.70
N ASP A 291 -29.25 -8.67 9.82
CA ASP A 291 -29.59 -7.86 10.99
C ASP A 291 -28.36 -7.40 11.79
N ALA A 292 -28.58 -6.76 12.94
CA ALA A 292 -27.50 -6.30 13.83
C ALA A 292 -26.67 -7.45 14.41
N ASN A 293 -27.22 -8.65 14.50
CA ASN A 293 -26.51 -9.86 14.95
C ASN A 293 -25.81 -10.59 13.79
N GLY A 294 -26.05 -10.14 12.54
CA GLY A 294 -25.56 -10.76 11.32
C GLY A 294 -26.43 -11.92 10.83
N HIS A 295 -27.61 -12.12 11.38
CA HIS A 295 -28.53 -13.15 10.91
C HIS A 295 -29.20 -12.71 9.59
N MET A 296 -29.27 -13.63 8.62
CA MET A 296 -30.06 -13.41 7.41
C MET A 296 -31.51 -13.18 7.76
N ILE A 297 -32.04 -12.04 7.32
CA ILE A 297 -33.45 -11.71 7.47
C ILE A 297 -34.26 -12.50 6.44
N LYS A 298 -35.35 -13.14 6.88
CA LYS A 298 -36.26 -13.90 6.03
C LYS A 298 -37.68 -13.41 6.26
N GLY A 299 -38.45 -13.29 5.16
CA GLY A 299 -39.84 -12.81 5.22
C GLY A 299 -39.92 -11.28 5.30
N TRP A 300 -41.04 -10.78 5.77
CA TRP A 300 -41.30 -9.34 5.87
C TRP A 300 -40.41 -8.65 6.90
N TYR A 301 -39.77 -7.56 6.49
CA TYR A 301 -38.90 -6.75 7.34
C TYR A 301 -39.23 -5.26 7.16
N THR A 302 -39.39 -4.53 8.26
CA THR A 302 -39.65 -3.09 8.24
C THR A 302 -38.54 -2.35 8.98
N GLN A 303 -37.99 -1.33 8.34
CA GLN A 303 -37.02 -0.40 8.93
C GLN A 303 -37.25 0.99 8.34
N ASP A 304 -37.13 2.04 9.17
CA ASP A 304 -37.26 3.44 8.77
C ASP A 304 -38.54 3.73 7.94
N GLY A 305 -39.63 3.09 8.31
CA GLY A 305 -40.93 3.21 7.66
C GLY A 305 -41.08 2.54 6.29
N LYS A 306 -40.05 1.80 5.85
CA LYS A 306 -40.06 1.00 4.61
C LYS A 306 -40.12 -0.49 4.93
N THR A 307 -40.93 -1.22 4.15
CA THR A 307 -41.08 -2.68 4.30
C THR A 307 -40.53 -3.41 3.08
N TRP A 308 -39.78 -4.45 3.33
CA TRP A 308 -39.20 -5.36 2.33
C TRP A 308 -39.63 -6.80 2.59
N TYR A 309 -39.55 -7.65 1.55
CA TYR A 309 -39.77 -9.09 1.64
C TYR A 309 -38.55 -9.87 1.15
#